data_039412cd5700a542d283eaa479a7cff9
#
_entry.id   039412cd5700a542d283eaa479a7cff9
#
_cell.length_a   1.000
_cell.length_b   1.000
_cell.length_c   1.000
_cell.angle_alpha   90.00
_cell.angle_beta   90.00
_cell.angle_gamma   90.00
#
_symmetry.space_group_name_H-M   'P 1'
#
loop_
_entity.id
_entity.type
_entity.pdbx_description
1 polymer ?
#
loop_
_entity_poly.entity_id
_entity_poly.type
_entity_poly.pdbx_seq_one_letter_code
_entity_poly.pdbx_strand_id
1 'polypeptide(L)'
;FKPSDLLEIRMNILNDVVDYFVLTEATRTFTGKPKPLHYDNNKARFKKFAHKTRHVIVDDTEFKPEIDAWQREFDQKNSVFRGMNDCKDNDFVIISDVDEIVNPDAITSAINNNPNSISAFIQPCYYYYLNCQSTEVFDKAKMAKFKYVSSPQQLRAYPKFSTHNSNKLVKVLYKWCGSVRKRLWPCVIHEE
;
A
#
# COMPACT_ATOMS: atom_id res chain seq x y z
N PHE A 1 -1.77 4.38 -18.31
CA PHE A 1 -0.72 3.48 -17.80
C PHE A 1 -1.32 2.09 -17.56
N LYS A 2 -0.56 1.04 -17.87
CA LYS A 2 -0.94 -0.32 -17.48
C LYS A 2 -0.58 -0.54 -16.00
N PRO A 3 -1.31 -1.38 -15.26
CA PRO A 3 -0.99 -1.66 -13.85
C PRO A 3 0.46 -2.09 -13.62
N SER A 4 1.06 -2.84 -14.56
CA SER A 4 2.47 -3.24 -14.51
C SER A 4 3.45 -2.07 -14.61
N ASP A 5 3.08 -0.98 -15.30
CA ASP A 5 3.91 0.22 -15.42
C ASP A 5 3.91 1.00 -14.10
N LEU A 6 2.74 1.14 -13.47
CA LEU A 6 2.60 1.76 -12.15
C LEU A 6 3.36 0.97 -11.07
N LEU A 7 3.25 -0.35 -11.11
CA LEU A 7 3.99 -1.22 -10.19
C LEU A 7 5.51 -1.03 -10.33
N GLU A 8 6.03 -0.97 -11.57
CA GLU A 8 7.46 -0.77 -11.80
C GLU A 8 7.93 0.61 -11.32
N ILE A 9 7.16 1.67 -11.62
CA ILE A 9 7.44 3.04 -11.13
C ILE A 9 7.48 3.03 -9.60
N ARG A 10 6.47 2.46 -8.96
CA ARG A 10 6.38 2.33 -7.50
C ARG A 10 7.60 1.60 -6.92
N MET A 11 7.94 0.44 -7.48
CA MET A 11 9.06 -0.35 -6.99
C MET A 11 10.38 0.40 -7.14
N ASN A 12 10.61 1.14 -8.24
CA ASN A 12 11.80 1.95 -8.40
C ASN A 12 11.86 3.11 -7.41
N ILE A 13 10.76 3.83 -7.19
CA ILE A 13 10.71 4.97 -6.26
C ILE A 13 10.95 4.52 -4.81
N LEU A 14 10.36 3.40 -4.41
CA LEU A 14 10.40 2.94 -3.02
C LEU A 14 11.56 1.99 -2.72
N ASN A 15 12.34 1.56 -3.72
CA ASN A 15 13.37 0.54 -3.58
C ASN A 15 14.32 0.76 -2.41
N ASP A 16 14.78 1.99 -2.21
CA ASP A 16 15.85 2.29 -1.25
C ASP A 16 15.35 2.51 0.18
N VAL A 17 14.03 2.66 0.34
CA VAL A 17 13.42 2.91 1.66
C VAL A 17 12.62 1.73 2.20
N VAL A 18 12.38 0.69 1.39
CA VAL A 18 11.62 -0.50 1.80
C VAL A 18 12.49 -1.75 1.80
N ASP A 19 12.25 -2.64 2.75
CA ASP A 19 12.92 -3.95 2.83
C ASP A 19 12.19 -4.99 1.99
N TYR A 20 10.86 -4.98 1.96
CA TYR A 20 10.05 -5.94 1.22
C TYR A 20 8.84 -5.27 0.57
N PHE A 21 8.48 -5.74 -0.61
CA PHE A 21 7.21 -5.48 -1.28
C PHE A 21 6.31 -6.71 -1.10
N VAL A 22 5.14 -6.53 -0.52
CA VAL A 22 4.11 -7.57 -0.51
C VAL A 22 3.08 -7.20 -1.56
N LEU A 23 3.00 -8.00 -2.60
CA LEU A 23 2.09 -7.83 -3.72
C LEU A 23 0.99 -8.88 -3.67
N THR A 24 -0.26 -8.43 -3.69
CA THR A 24 -1.41 -9.32 -3.73
C THR A 24 -2.10 -9.25 -5.09
N GLU A 25 -2.31 -10.40 -5.71
CA GLU A 25 -3.12 -10.55 -6.93
C GLU A 25 -4.20 -11.60 -6.71
N ALA A 26 -5.42 -11.33 -7.20
CA ALA A 26 -6.51 -12.32 -7.23
C ALA A 26 -6.63 -12.96 -8.61
N THR A 27 -7.14 -14.21 -8.66
CA THR A 27 -7.44 -14.93 -9.92
C THR A 27 -8.75 -14.47 -10.55
N ARG A 28 -9.53 -13.63 -9.83
CA ARG A 28 -10.80 -13.07 -10.29
C ARG A 28 -10.88 -11.58 -10.02
N THR A 29 -11.72 -10.91 -10.81
CA THR A 29 -12.12 -9.51 -10.58
C THR A 29 -13.05 -9.42 -9.37
N PHE A 30 -13.29 -8.22 -8.86
CA PHE A 30 -14.29 -8.00 -7.79
C PHE A 30 -15.71 -8.41 -8.23
N THR A 31 -15.99 -8.36 -9.54
CA THR A 31 -17.24 -8.85 -10.11
C THR A 31 -17.25 -10.38 -10.35
N GLY A 32 -16.19 -11.08 -9.94
CA GLY A 32 -16.08 -12.53 -10.02
C GLY A 32 -15.63 -13.10 -11.38
N LYS A 33 -15.32 -12.26 -12.37
CA LYS A 33 -14.82 -12.73 -13.67
C LYS A 33 -13.38 -13.22 -13.53
N PRO A 34 -12.97 -14.33 -14.18
CA PRO A 34 -11.58 -14.75 -14.21
C PRO A 34 -10.68 -13.65 -14.79
N LYS A 35 -9.50 -13.46 -14.21
CA LYS A 35 -8.47 -12.56 -14.72
C LYS A 35 -7.08 -13.19 -14.66
N PRO A 36 -6.16 -12.80 -15.56
CA PRO A 36 -4.78 -13.26 -15.49
C PRO A 36 -4.05 -12.64 -14.29
N LEU A 37 -3.04 -13.36 -13.79
CA LEU A 37 -2.10 -12.83 -12.81
C LEU A 37 -1.04 -11.99 -13.55
N HIS A 38 -1.24 -10.68 -13.55
CA HIS A 38 -0.42 -9.76 -14.35
C HIS A 38 1.03 -9.71 -13.89
N TYR A 39 1.30 -9.70 -12.59
CA TYR A 39 2.66 -9.76 -12.07
C TYR A 39 3.29 -11.10 -12.37
N ASP A 40 2.59 -12.20 -12.12
CA ASP A 40 3.10 -13.55 -12.35
C ASP A 40 3.54 -13.74 -13.81
N ASN A 41 2.70 -13.33 -14.75
CA ASN A 41 2.96 -13.41 -16.18
C ASN A 41 4.10 -12.48 -16.65
N ASN A 42 4.47 -11.49 -15.85
CA ASN A 42 5.49 -10.49 -16.18
C ASN A 42 6.68 -10.49 -15.19
N LYS A 43 6.89 -11.56 -14.43
CA LYS A 43 7.98 -11.67 -13.43
C LYS A 43 9.36 -11.27 -13.95
N ALA A 44 9.65 -11.58 -15.22
CA ALA A 44 10.92 -11.23 -15.84
C ALA A 44 11.19 -9.70 -15.82
N ARG A 45 10.15 -8.88 -16.00
CA ARG A 45 10.22 -7.42 -15.93
C ARG A 45 10.65 -6.92 -14.55
N PHE A 46 10.24 -7.64 -13.50
CA PHE A 46 10.48 -7.27 -12.10
C PHE A 46 11.67 -7.99 -11.46
N LYS A 47 12.52 -8.66 -12.27
CA LYS A 47 13.65 -9.45 -11.78
C LYS A 47 14.57 -8.67 -10.83
N LYS A 48 14.76 -7.37 -11.06
CA LYS A 48 15.54 -6.46 -10.19
C LYS A 48 15.05 -6.48 -8.74
N PHE A 49 13.74 -6.64 -8.53
CA PHE A 49 13.10 -6.57 -7.22
C PHE A 49 12.73 -7.94 -6.65
N ALA A 50 13.02 -9.04 -7.35
CA ALA A 50 12.59 -10.39 -6.99
C ALA A 50 13.03 -10.80 -5.57
N HIS A 51 14.24 -10.37 -5.16
CA HIS A 51 14.84 -10.68 -3.86
C HIS A 51 14.08 -10.07 -2.66
N LYS A 52 13.27 -9.05 -2.88
CA LYS A 52 12.46 -8.38 -1.85
C LYS A 52 10.95 -8.39 -2.16
N THR A 53 10.50 -9.07 -3.20
CA THR A 53 9.08 -9.15 -3.56
C THR A 53 8.48 -10.45 -3.05
N ARG A 54 7.38 -10.33 -2.31
CA ARG A 54 6.54 -11.43 -1.83
C ARG A 54 5.22 -11.38 -2.55
N HIS A 55 4.98 -12.35 -3.39
CA HIS A 55 3.77 -12.44 -4.19
C HIS A 55 2.74 -13.34 -3.50
N VAL A 56 1.59 -12.77 -3.17
CA VAL A 56 0.45 -13.45 -2.55
C VAL A 56 -0.65 -13.59 -3.58
N ILE A 57 -0.93 -14.83 -3.97
CA ILE A 57 -2.05 -15.14 -4.87
C ILE A 57 -3.30 -15.40 -4.02
N VAL A 58 -4.37 -14.67 -4.33
CA VAL A 58 -5.71 -14.94 -3.81
C VAL A 58 -6.42 -15.81 -4.83
N ASP A 59 -6.45 -17.09 -4.53
CA ASP A 59 -7.15 -18.05 -5.36
C ASP A 59 -8.62 -18.10 -4.94
N ASP A 60 -9.47 -17.52 -5.77
CA ASP A 60 -10.92 -17.52 -5.61
C ASP A 60 -11.54 -18.53 -6.59
N THR A 61 -11.00 -19.76 -6.57
CA THR A 61 -11.42 -20.86 -7.47
C THR A 61 -12.88 -21.23 -7.24
N GLU A 62 -13.36 -21.17 -6.01
CA GLU A 62 -14.76 -21.34 -5.67
C GLU A 62 -15.47 -19.99 -5.71
N PHE A 63 -15.90 -19.59 -6.90
CA PHE A 63 -16.74 -18.40 -7.03
C PHE A 63 -18.04 -18.59 -6.26
N LYS A 64 -18.22 -17.77 -5.23
CA LYS A 64 -19.46 -17.70 -4.45
C LYS A 64 -20.24 -16.46 -4.89
N PRO A 65 -21.32 -16.63 -5.66
CA PRO A 65 -22.10 -15.49 -6.18
C PRO A 65 -22.73 -14.65 -5.06
N GLU A 66 -22.96 -15.25 -3.89
CA GLU A 66 -23.47 -14.57 -2.68
C GLU A 66 -22.49 -13.59 -2.04
N ILE A 67 -21.18 -13.70 -2.34
CA ILE A 67 -20.17 -12.76 -1.88
C ILE A 67 -20.19 -11.54 -2.80
N ASP A 68 -20.45 -10.36 -2.23
CA ASP A 68 -20.45 -9.12 -2.99
C ASP A 68 -19.04 -8.64 -3.38
N ALA A 69 -18.98 -7.65 -4.27
CA ALA A 69 -17.72 -7.10 -4.76
C ALA A 69 -16.89 -6.45 -3.64
N TRP A 70 -17.54 -5.81 -2.66
CA TRP A 70 -16.87 -5.18 -1.53
C TRP A 70 -16.21 -6.20 -0.61
N GLN A 71 -16.89 -7.34 -0.37
CA GLN A 71 -16.32 -8.41 0.45
C GLN A 71 -15.09 -9.00 -0.24
N ARG A 72 -15.11 -9.20 -1.58
CA ARG A 72 -13.93 -9.68 -2.32
C ARG A 72 -12.78 -8.71 -2.24
N GLU A 73 -13.05 -7.42 -2.38
CA GLU A 73 -12.03 -6.38 -2.22
C GLU A 73 -11.41 -6.42 -0.81
N PHE A 74 -12.22 -6.54 0.23
CA PHE A 74 -11.75 -6.63 1.61
C PHE A 74 -10.91 -7.89 1.86
N ASP A 75 -11.33 -9.03 1.33
CA ASP A 75 -10.62 -10.30 1.45
C ASP A 75 -9.27 -10.24 0.71
N GLN A 76 -9.26 -9.65 -0.49
CA GLN A 76 -8.01 -9.41 -1.21
C GLN A 76 -7.08 -8.48 -0.43
N LYS A 77 -7.56 -7.36 0.10
CA LYS A 77 -6.77 -6.44 0.92
C LYS A 77 -6.22 -7.11 2.17
N ASN A 78 -7.05 -7.90 2.86
CA ASN A 78 -6.62 -8.60 4.06
C ASN A 78 -5.64 -9.75 3.78
N SER A 79 -5.67 -10.34 2.59
CA SER A 79 -4.76 -11.43 2.20
C SER A 79 -3.27 -11.02 2.19
N VAL A 80 -2.98 -9.72 2.15
CA VAL A 80 -1.63 -9.15 2.28
C VAL A 80 -0.93 -9.69 3.53
N PHE A 81 -1.64 -9.99 4.62
CA PHE A 81 -1.04 -10.57 5.83
C PHE A 81 -0.33 -11.90 5.59
N ARG A 82 -0.74 -12.68 4.58
CA ARG A 82 -0.06 -13.93 4.23
C ARG A 82 1.37 -13.74 3.75
N GLY A 83 1.70 -12.55 3.27
CA GLY A 83 3.06 -12.18 2.86
C GLY A 83 3.91 -11.55 3.96
N MET A 84 3.39 -11.43 5.20
CA MET A 84 4.04 -10.75 6.33
C MET A 84 4.35 -11.69 7.51
N ASN A 85 4.48 -13.00 7.28
CA ASN A 85 4.59 -14.03 8.34
C ASN A 85 5.77 -13.84 9.29
N ASP A 86 6.85 -13.17 8.86
CA ASP A 86 8.05 -12.88 9.64
C ASP A 86 8.16 -11.39 10.03
N CYS A 87 7.08 -10.62 9.81
CA CYS A 87 6.99 -9.24 10.26
C CYS A 87 6.97 -9.20 11.80
N LYS A 88 7.76 -8.32 12.37
CA LYS A 88 7.87 -8.16 13.82
C LYS A 88 7.03 -6.98 14.30
N ASP A 89 6.64 -6.98 15.54
CA ASP A 89 5.82 -5.95 16.19
C ASP A 89 6.26 -4.50 15.91
N ASN A 90 7.56 -4.26 15.83
CA ASN A 90 8.12 -2.94 15.63
C ASN A 90 8.49 -2.63 14.18
N ASP A 91 8.27 -3.55 13.25
CA ASP A 91 8.41 -3.29 11.82
C ASP A 91 7.28 -2.33 11.37
N PHE A 92 7.59 -1.46 10.41
CA PHE A 92 6.59 -0.56 9.85
C PHE A 92 5.94 -1.20 8.61
N VAL A 93 4.64 -1.03 8.51
CA VAL A 93 3.84 -1.52 7.39
C VAL A 93 3.14 -0.34 6.74
N ILE A 94 3.23 -0.23 5.41
CA ILE A 94 2.46 0.71 4.61
C ILE A 94 1.43 -0.10 3.82
N ILE A 95 0.16 0.25 3.98
CA ILE A 95 -0.94 -0.31 3.18
C ILE A 95 -1.40 0.77 2.20
N SER A 96 -1.37 0.46 0.91
CA SER A 96 -1.76 1.39 -0.15
C SER A 96 -2.03 0.63 -1.45
N ASP A 97 -2.80 1.21 -2.34
CA ASP A 97 -3.06 0.66 -3.67
C ASP A 97 -1.85 0.90 -4.60
N VAL A 98 -1.78 0.24 -5.75
CA VAL A 98 -0.60 0.26 -6.61
C VAL A 98 -0.25 1.66 -7.12
N ASP A 99 -1.26 2.49 -7.33
CA ASP A 99 -1.17 3.88 -7.81
C ASP A 99 -0.95 4.90 -6.69
N GLU A 100 -1.09 4.50 -5.42
CA GLU A 100 -0.82 5.33 -4.25
C GLU A 100 0.67 5.32 -3.89
N ILE A 101 1.50 5.97 -4.68
CA ILE A 101 2.95 5.98 -4.50
C ILE A 101 3.36 7.05 -3.50
N VAL A 102 3.73 6.62 -2.30
CA VAL A 102 4.14 7.52 -1.21
C VAL A 102 5.55 8.07 -1.46
N ASN A 103 5.76 9.35 -1.15
CA ASN A 103 7.08 9.96 -1.22
C ASN A 103 8.04 9.32 -0.19
N PRO A 104 9.22 8.84 -0.58
CA PRO A 104 10.22 8.23 0.31
C PRO A 104 10.63 9.11 1.50
N ASP A 105 10.77 10.41 1.29
CA ASP A 105 11.13 11.35 2.36
C ASP A 105 10.01 11.48 3.39
N ALA A 106 8.74 11.43 2.94
CA ALA A 106 7.60 11.44 3.85
C ALA A 106 7.54 10.19 4.72
N ILE A 107 7.89 9.03 4.15
CA ILE A 107 8.01 7.76 4.91
C ILE A 107 9.07 7.90 5.98
N THR A 108 10.27 8.30 5.61
CA THR A 108 11.41 8.47 6.52
C THR A 108 11.08 9.47 7.64
N SER A 109 10.46 10.59 7.28
CA SER A 109 10.03 11.60 8.24
C SER A 109 8.98 11.06 9.22
N ALA A 110 8.00 10.30 8.73
CA ALA A 110 6.97 9.72 9.59
C ALA A 110 7.54 8.70 10.60
N ILE A 111 8.49 7.86 10.15
CA ILE A 111 9.19 6.89 11.02
C ILE A 111 9.97 7.61 12.13
N ASN A 112 10.65 8.70 11.81
CA ASN A 112 11.51 9.41 12.76
C ASN A 112 10.71 10.26 13.75
N ASN A 113 9.69 10.95 13.28
CA ASN A 113 8.96 11.94 14.09
C ASN A 113 7.77 11.34 14.85
N ASN A 114 7.13 10.28 14.31
CA ASN A 114 5.90 9.71 14.86
C ASN A 114 5.92 8.17 14.88
N PRO A 115 6.95 7.53 15.48
CA PRO A 115 7.15 6.08 15.35
C PRO A 115 6.06 5.22 16.02
N ASN A 116 5.21 5.80 16.85
CA ASN A 116 4.17 5.07 17.59
C ASN A 116 2.75 5.50 17.19
N SER A 117 2.62 6.21 16.07
CA SER A 117 1.34 6.71 15.56
C SER A 117 1.02 6.05 14.21
N ILE A 118 -0.28 6.05 13.87
CA ILE A 118 -0.72 5.78 12.50
C ILE A 118 -0.48 7.05 11.69
N SER A 119 0.29 6.93 10.62
CA SER A 119 0.56 8.03 9.68
C SER A 119 -0.31 7.87 8.43
N ALA A 120 -0.97 8.94 8.01
CA ALA A 120 -1.65 9.02 6.73
C ALA A 120 -0.84 9.90 5.78
N PHE A 121 -0.65 9.43 4.55
CA PHE A 121 0.07 10.17 3.53
C PHE A 121 -0.91 10.92 2.64
N ILE A 122 -0.86 12.25 2.71
CA ILE A 122 -1.68 13.11 1.84
C ILE A 122 -1.01 13.16 0.48
N GLN A 123 -1.74 12.76 -0.54
CA GLN A 123 -1.27 12.66 -1.92
C GLN A 123 -2.16 13.50 -2.83
N PRO A 124 -1.59 14.15 -3.87
CA PRO A 124 -2.39 14.74 -4.93
C PRO A 124 -3.06 13.62 -5.73
N CYS A 125 -4.35 13.76 -5.99
CA CYS A 125 -5.12 12.84 -6.81
C CYS A 125 -5.34 13.45 -8.20
N TYR A 126 -5.11 12.66 -9.25
CA TYR A 126 -5.29 13.06 -10.64
C TYR A 126 -6.29 12.13 -11.31
N TYR A 127 -7.26 12.70 -12.03
CA TYR A 127 -8.24 11.94 -12.79
C TYR A 127 -7.94 12.03 -14.28
N TYR A 128 -7.89 10.90 -14.97
CA TYR A 128 -7.71 10.74 -16.42
C TYR A 128 -6.36 11.23 -16.96
N TYR A 129 -5.93 12.45 -16.64
CA TYR A 129 -4.71 13.08 -17.13
C TYR A 129 -3.92 13.75 -15.99
N LEU A 130 -2.59 13.83 -16.13
CA LEU A 130 -1.69 14.41 -15.11
C LEU A 130 -1.92 15.91 -14.86
N ASN A 131 -2.64 16.60 -15.73
CA ASN A 131 -3.04 17.99 -15.55
C ASN A 131 -4.44 18.17 -14.94
N CYS A 132 -5.15 17.08 -14.65
CA CYS A 132 -6.48 17.09 -14.06
C CYS A 132 -6.39 16.73 -12.56
N GLN A 133 -5.79 17.63 -11.78
CA GLN A 133 -5.67 17.44 -10.34
C GLN A 133 -7.01 17.68 -9.64
N SER A 134 -7.41 16.75 -8.77
CA SER A 134 -8.54 16.91 -7.87
C SER A 134 -8.23 17.90 -6.75
N THR A 135 -9.23 18.61 -6.29
CA THR A 135 -9.16 19.43 -5.06
C THR A 135 -9.41 18.63 -3.79
N GLU A 136 -9.81 17.37 -3.92
CA GLU A 136 -10.05 16.49 -2.79
C GLU A 136 -8.75 16.05 -2.11
N VAL A 137 -8.80 15.95 -0.79
CA VAL A 137 -7.69 15.38 -0.01
C VAL A 137 -7.74 13.86 -0.14
N PHE A 138 -6.68 13.28 -0.71
CA PHE A 138 -6.52 11.86 -0.85
C PHE A 138 -5.49 11.36 0.19
N ASP A 139 -5.95 10.57 1.16
CA ASP A 139 -5.18 10.13 2.33
C ASP A 139 -5.27 8.63 2.60
N LYS A 140 -5.45 7.82 1.56
CA LYS A 140 -5.72 6.38 1.70
C LYS A 140 -4.48 5.55 2.06
N ALA A 141 -3.31 5.94 1.60
CA ALA A 141 -2.06 5.29 2.00
C ALA A 141 -1.80 5.54 3.50
N LYS A 142 -1.70 4.46 4.27
CA LYS A 142 -1.49 4.51 5.73
C LYS A 142 -0.27 3.70 6.13
N MET A 143 0.43 4.18 7.16
CA MET A 143 1.56 3.48 7.76
C MET A 143 1.38 3.35 9.27
N ALA A 144 1.75 2.20 9.82
CA ALA A 144 1.82 1.97 11.25
C ALA A 144 2.87 0.91 11.58
N LYS A 145 3.25 0.78 12.85
CA LYS A 145 3.94 -0.42 13.32
C LYS A 145 3.01 -1.63 13.21
N PHE A 146 3.58 -2.79 12.87
CA PHE A 146 2.82 -4.02 12.64
C PHE A 146 1.92 -4.39 13.82
N LYS A 147 2.38 -4.23 15.06
CA LYS A 147 1.59 -4.48 16.27
C LYS A 147 0.31 -3.65 16.39
N TYR A 148 0.17 -2.56 15.63
CA TYR A 148 -1.04 -1.73 15.63
C TYR A 148 -1.96 -2.03 14.43
N VAL A 149 -1.59 -3.00 13.58
CA VAL A 149 -2.34 -3.36 12.38
C VAL A 149 -3.19 -4.59 12.67
N SER A 150 -4.43 -4.38 13.05
CA SER A 150 -5.39 -5.49 13.27
C SER A 150 -5.84 -6.14 11.96
N SER A 151 -6.02 -5.33 10.91
CA SER A 151 -6.14 -5.79 9.54
C SER A 151 -5.74 -4.68 8.55
N PRO A 152 -5.25 -5.03 7.34
CA PRO A 152 -4.94 -4.07 6.29
C PRO A 152 -6.11 -3.14 5.95
N GLN A 153 -7.31 -3.69 5.81
CA GLN A 153 -8.50 -2.91 5.50
C GLN A 153 -8.87 -1.94 6.63
N GLN A 154 -8.75 -2.35 7.90
CA GLN A 154 -9.01 -1.45 9.02
C GLN A 154 -7.99 -0.32 9.08
N LEU A 155 -6.71 -0.58 8.80
CA LEU A 155 -5.71 0.47 8.73
C LEU A 155 -6.04 1.49 7.64
N ARG A 156 -6.43 1.05 6.43
CA ARG A 156 -6.85 1.95 5.35
C ARG A 156 -8.11 2.75 5.68
N ALA A 157 -9.05 2.14 6.39
CA ALA A 157 -10.31 2.78 6.81
C ALA A 157 -10.14 3.71 8.01
N TYR A 158 -8.95 3.78 8.62
CA TYR A 158 -8.72 4.67 9.76
C TYR A 158 -9.15 6.10 9.44
N PRO A 159 -9.79 6.82 10.39
CA PRO A 159 -10.49 8.07 10.11
C PRO A 159 -9.67 9.05 9.29
N LYS A 160 -10.33 9.69 8.33
CA LYS A 160 -9.77 10.83 7.60
C LYS A 160 -9.34 11.90 8.61
N PHE A 161 -8.20 12.53 8.39
CA PHE A 161 -7.84 13.73 9.13
C PHE A 161 -8.93 14.79 8.88
N SER A 162 -9.75 15.04 9.89
CA SER A 162 -10.69 16.15 9.84
C SER A 162 -9.89 17.45 9.88
N THR A 163 -9.96 18.23 8.82
CA THR A 163 -9.39 19.58 8.76
C THR A 163 -10.03 20.55 9.77
N HIS A 164 -11.07 20.10 10.50
CA HIS A 164 -11.82 20.93 11.46
C HIS A 164 -11.27 20.92 12.89
N ASN A 165 -10.25 20.10 13.19
CA ASN A 165 -9.60 20.15 14.49
C ASN A 165 -8.15 20.61 14.34
N SER A 166 -8.00 21.94 14.19
CA SER A 166 -6.75 22.64 13.86
C SER A 166 -5.64 22.59 14.93
N ASN A 167 -5.83 21.89 16.04
CA ASN A 167 -4.87 21.92 17.16
C ASN A 167 -3.94 20.71 17.26
N LYS A 168 -4.01 19.73 16.32
CA LYS A 168 -3.02 18.67 16.19
C LYS A 168 -2.74 18.34 14.72
N LEU A 169 -2.46 19.37 13.93
CA LEU A 169 -1.85 19.21 12.62
C LEU A 169 -0.42 18.70 12.83
N VAL A 170 -0.20 17.41 12.69
CA VAL A 170 1.14 16.90 12.39
C VAL A 170 1.41 17.32 10.95
N LYS A 171 1.82 18.56 10.74
CA LYS A 171 2.52 18.96 9.52
C LYS A 171 3.78 18.11 9.48
N VAL A 172 3.83 17.13 8.60
CA VAL A 172 5.09 16.46 8.24
C VAL A 172 5.93 17.51 7.52
N LEU A 173 6.59 18.35 8.31
CA LEU A 173 7.58 19.30 7.82
C LEU A 173 8.85 18.49 7.51
N TYR A 174 9.27 18.54 6.26
CA TYR A 174 10.54 18.03 5.78
C TYR A 174 11.69 18.60 6.63
N LYS A 175 12.31 17.74 7.43
CA LYS A 175 13.63 18.04 8.00
C LYS A 175 14.50 16.79 7.94
N TRP A 176 15.59 16.93 7.24
CA TRP A 176 16.62 15.94 7.03
C TRP A 176 17.25 15.56 8.38
N CYS A 177 17.26 14.29 8.76
CA CYS A 177 18.13 13.78 9.83
C CYS A 177 18.34 12.27 9.76
N GLY A 178 19.55 11.89 10.04
CA GLY A 178 20.24 10.64 9.85
C GLY A 178 19.52 9.34 10.28
N SER A 179 19.93 8.28 9.63
CA SER A 179 19.33 6.96 9.56
C SER A 179 19.37 6.15 10.86
N VAL A 180 18.21 5.64 11.24
CA VAL A 180 18.10 4.35 11.94
C VAL A 180 17.27 3.44 11.06
N ARG A 181 17.87 2.41 10.46
CA ARG A 181 17.17 1.42 9.63
C ARG A 181 16.17 0.66 10.48
N LYS A 182 14.90 0.94 10.31
CA LYS A 182 13.80 0.12 10.77
C LYS A 182 13.20 -0.58 9.56
N ARG A 183 12.89 -1.88 9.69
CA ARG A 183 12.27 -2.64 8.60
C ARG A 183 10.95 -2.03 8.17
N LEU A 184 10.78 -1.78 6.89
CA LEU A 184 9.59 -1.22 6.28
C LEU A 184 8.99 -2.20 5.27
N TRP A 185 7.71 -2.49 5.43
CA TRP A 185 6.94 -3.42 4.61
C TRP A 185 5.82 -2.70 3.88
N PRO A 186 6.04 -2.17 2.69
CA PRO A 186 4.95 -1.64 1.90
C PRO A 186 4.13 -2.78 1.30
N CYS A 187 2.87 -2.81 1.68
CA CYS A 187 1.91 -3.74 1.12
C CYS A 187 1.22 -3.08 -0.06
N VAL A 188 1.29 -3.73 -1.20
CA VAL A 188 0.68 -3.26 -2.44
C VAL A 188 -0.53 -4.12 -2.72
N ILE A 189 -1.68 -3.48 -2.84
CA ILE A 189 -2.91 -4.11 -3.29
C ILE A 189 -3.05 -3.76 -4.77
N HIS A 190 -3.18 -4.78 -5.60
CA HIS A 190 -3.35 -4.61 -7.02
C HIS A 190 -4.85 -4.59 -7.33
N GLU A 191 -5.38 -3.40 -7.57
CA GLU A 191 -6.73 -3.21 -8.12
C GLU A 191 -6.70 -3.28 -9.65
N GLU A 192 -7.85 -3.52 -10.26
CA GLU A 192 -8.03 -3.60 -11.73
C GLU A 192 -7.95 -2.26 -12.43
#